data_363690df3dfc88b53538b6e8a12868fd
#
_entry.id   363690df3dfc88b53538b6e8a12868fd
#
_cell.length_a   1.000
_cell.length_b   1.000
_cell.length_c   1.000
_cell.angle_alpha   90.00
_cell.angle_beta   90.00
_cell.angle_gamma   90.00
#
_symmetry.space_group_name_H-M   'P 1'
#
loop_
_entity.id
_entity.type
_entity.pdbx_description
1 polymer ?
#
loop_
_entity_poly.entity_id
_entity_poly.type
_entity_poly.pdbx_seq_one_letter_code
_entity_poly.pdbx_strand_id
1 'polypeptide(L)'
;MSSFQSIVGSLFSTTEEIDPGVVEGTDLRVLKYPHPSLRAANEEIPVEELTGPGSEIAKIAKEMFLVMYATQGVGLAAPQVGINKCLMVYNESGDSRKWMQEVVMVNPKIVEFSEAKDVEEEGCLSFPGMGGDVERSKWIKVEAQNLKGKKIKKKFTGWEARIFQHEFDHLTGTVYVDRLSEEGRKKVQPRLNELIGEFGEGGAL
;
A
#
# COMPACT_ATOMS: atom_id res chain seq x y z
N MET A 1 11.22 -21.29 -11.55
CA MET A 1 10.74 -20.02 -12.15
C MET A 1 9.24 -20.07 -12.48
N SER A 2 8.41 -20.77 -11.71
CA SER A 2 7.02 -21.06 -12.15
C SER A 2 5.95 -20.75 -11.13
N SER A 3 6.24 -20.15 -9.98
CA SER A 3 5.24 -19.97 -8.92
C SER A 3 4.82 -18.52 -8.63
N PHE A 4 5.57 -17.54 -9.09
CA PHE A 4 5.27 -16.12 -8.81
C PHE A 4 4.19 -15.55 -9.75
N GLN A 5 4.24 -15.86 -11.03
CA GLN A 5 3.23 -15.41 -12.00
C GLN A 5 1.81 -15.89 -11.67
N SER A 6 1.67 -17.04 -10.99
CA SER A 6 0.34 -17.58 -10.67
C SER A 6 -0.33 -16.87 -9.47
N ILE A 7 0.43 -16.28 -8.56
CA ILE A 7 -0.14 -15.58 -7.41
C ILE A 7 -0.55 -14.16 -7.80
N VAL A 8 0.28 -13.46 -8.55
CA VAL A 8 -0.02 -12.09 -9.01
C VAL A 8 -1.12 -12.10 -10.09
N GLY A 9 -1.09 -13.05 -11.02
CA GLY A 9 -2.13 -13.20 -12.05
C GLY A 9 -3.52 -13.55 -11.49
N SER A 10 -3.60 -14.18 -10.31
CA SER A 10 -4.87 -14.48 -9.64
C SER A 10 -5.44 -13.29 -8.87
N LEU A 11 -4.59 -12.37 -8.41
CA LEU A 11 -5.04 -11.19 -7.65
C LEU A 11 -5.69 -10.12 -8.53
N PHE A 12 -5.35 -10.07 -9.82
CA PHE A 12 -5.83 -9.02 -10.74
C PHE A 12 -6.73 -9.54 -11.86
N SER A 13 -6.93 -10.85 -11.95
CA SER A 13 -7.72 -11.50 -13.02
C SER A 13 -9.22 -11.49 -12.80
N THR A 14 -9.74 -11.04 -11.66
CA THR A 14 -11.17 -10.96 -11.41
C THR A 14 -11.63 -9.51 -11.45
N THR A 15 -12.54 -9.22 -12.35
CA THR A 15 -13.26 -7.94 -12.46
C THR A 15 -14.19 -7.68 -11.27
N GLU A 16 -14.24 -8.56 -10.30
CA GLU A 16 -15.06 -8.40 -9.10
C GLU A 16 -14.26 -7.63 -8.03
N GLU A 17 -14.83 -6.52 -7.63
CA GLU A 17 -14.35 -5.72 -6.51
C GLU A 17 -14.53 -6.53 -5.21
N ILE A 18 -13.43 -6.75 -4.49
CA ILE A 18 -13.50 -7.35 -3.17
C ILE A 18 -13.78 -6.25 -2.16
N ASP A 19 -15.07 -5.99 -1.94
CA ASP A 19 -15.52 -5.21 -0.78
C ASP A 19 -15.88 -6.19 0.33
N PRO A 20 -15.05 -6.32 1.37
CA PRO A 20 -15.33 -7.23 2.48
C PRO A 20 -16.48 -6.75 3.35
N GLY A 21 -17.05 -5.57 3.06
CA GLY A 21 -18.03 -4.93 3.92
C GLY A 21 -17.43 -4.57 5.28
N VAL A 22 -18.09 -4.99 6.36
CA VAL A 22 -17.58 -4.78 7.73
C VAL A 22 -16.52 -5.82 8.03
N VAL A 23 -15.29 -5.36 8.30
CA VAL A 23 -14.19 -6.22 8.75
C VAL A 23 -14.26 -6.38 10.26
N GLU A 24 -14.38 -7.62 10.76
CA GLU A 24 -14.44 -7.89 12.19
C GLU A 24 -13.19 -7.37 12.92
N GLY A 25 -13.40 -6.61 13.98
CA GLY A 25 -12.33 -6.08 14.83
C GLY A 25 -11.79 -4.71 14.43
N THR A 26 -12.38 -4.06 13.42
CA THR A 26 -12.02 -2.69 13.02
C THR A 26 -13.15 -1.96 12.30
N ASP A 27 -13.18 -0.64 12.45
CA ASP A 27 -14.01 0.26 11.63
C ASP A 27 -13.25 0.81 10.41
N LEU A 28 -11.97 0.48 10.27
CA LEU A 28 -11.16 0.90 9.12
C LEU A 28 -11.64 0.19 7.85
N ARG A 29 -11.57 0.92 6.74
CA ARG A 29 -11.86 0.38 5.39
C ARG A 29 -10.95 1.02 4.37
N VAL A 30 -10.71 0.36 3.25
CA VAL A 30 -9.93 0.93 2.16
C VAL A 30 -10.72 2.04 1.48
N LEU A 31 -10.11 3.21 1.44
CA LEU A 31 -10.63 4.37 0.71
C LEU A 31 -10.28 4.23 -0.77
N LYS A 32 -11.28 4.50 -1.62
CA LYS A 32 -11.13 4.42 -3.08
C LYS A 32 -10.76 5.79 -3.65
N TYR A 33 -10.01 5.78 -4.73
CA TYR A 33 -9.72 6.99 -5.49
C TYR A 33 -11.04 7.58 -6.05
N PRO A 34 -11.22 8.90 -6.01
CA PRO A 34 -10.26 9.97 -5.72
C PRO A 34 -10.30 10.53 -4.28
N HIS A 35 -10.50 9.69 -3.26
CA HIS A 35 -10.54 10.18 -1.89
C HIS A 35 -9.28 11.03 -1.56
N PRO A 36 -9.41 12.24 -0.96
CA PRO A 36 -8.32 13.19 -0.78
C PRO A 36 -7.18 12.67 0.10
N SER A 37 -7.47 11.77 1.04
CA SER A 37 -6.47 11.13 1.89
C SER A 37 -5.36 10.44 1.07
N LEU A 38 -5.68 9.92 -0.13
CA LEU A 38 -4.72 9.25 -1.00
C LEU A 38 -3.68 10.20 -1.63
N ARG A 39 -3.94 11.51 -1.56
CA ARG A 39 -3.06 12.58 -2.07
C ARG A 39 -2.49 13.46 -0.98
N ALA A 40 -2.84 13.19 0.27
CA ALA A 40 -2.38 14.00 1.39
C ALA A 40 -0.88 13.79 1.67
N ALA A 41 -0.24 14.83 2.16
CA ALA A 41 1.05 14.71 2.81
C ALA A 41 0.85 14.08 4.19
N ASN A 42 1.60 13.02 4.50
CA ASN A 42 1.43 12.28 5.74
C ASN A 42 2.43 12.74 6.80
N GLU A 43 2.01 12.73 8.05
CA GLU A 43 2.79 13.20 9.19
C GLU A 43 3.74 12.12 9.70
N GLU A 44 4.97 12.53 10.04
CA GLU A 44 5.87 11.66 10.79
C GLU A 44 5.28 11.37 12.18
N ILE A 45 5.43 10.14 12.64
CA ILE A 45 4.96 9.69 13.96
C ILE A 45 6.07 9.94 14.98
N PRO A 46 5.83 10.79 16.00
CA PRO A 46 6.77 10.97 17.10
C PRO A 46 7.06 9.65 17.84
N VAL A 47 8.29 9.50 18.33
CA VAL A 47 8.69 8.25 19.00
C VAL A 47 7.89 7.99 20.28
N GLU A 48 7.40 9.04 20.89
CA GLU A 48 6.55 9.02 22.10
C GLU A 48 5.22 8.34 21.84
N GLU A 49 4.65 8.50 20.65
CA GLU A 49 3.42 7.82 20.22
C GLU A 49 3.63 6.31 20.01
N LEU A 50 4.88 5.86 19.76
CA LEU A 50 5.21 4.44 19.54
C LEU A 50 5.44 3.68 20.86
N THR A 51 6.04 4.33 21.86
CA THR A 51 6.58 3.67 23.04
C THR A 51 5.73 3.80 24.29
N GLY A 52 4.66 4.58 24.23
CA GLY A 52 3.73 4.77 25.34
C GLY A 52 2.91 3.52 25.69
N PRO A 53 2.45 3.39 26.94
CA PRO A 53 1.53 2.32 27.33
C PRO A 53 0.25 2.40 26.47
N GLY A 54 -0.11 1.31 25.80
CA GLY A 54 -1.30 1.27 24.93
C GLY A 54 -1.16 2.08 23.65
N SER A 55 0.05 2.07 23.03
CA SER A 55 0.30 2.79 21.79
C SER A 55 -0.84 2.60 20.77
N GLU A 56 -1.50 3.70 20.42
CA GLU A 56 -2.56 3.74 19.41
C GLU A 56 -2.02 3.32 18.03
N ILE A 57 -0.76 3.62 17.74
CA ILE A 57 -0.11 3.23 16.47
C ILE A 57 0.00 1.71 16.34
N ALA A 58 0.27 1.00 17.43
CA ALA A 58 0.32 -0.46 17.42
C ALA A 58 -1.07 -1.08 17.18
N LYS A 59 -2.12 -0.46 17.71
CA LYS A 59 -3.51 -0.84 17.47
C LYS A 59 -3.89 -0.60 16.00
N ILE A 60 -3.61 0.60 15.48
CA ILE A 60 -3.84 0.95 14.08
C ILE A 60 -3.13 -0.04 13.14
N ALA A 61 -1.86 -0.34 13.37
CA ALA A 61 -1.12 -1.28 12.53
C ALA A 61 -1.76 -2.67 12.52
N LYS A 62 -2.26 -3.15 13.67
CA LYS A 62 -3.00 -4.41 13.77
C LYS A 62 -4.30 -4.37 12.95
N GLU A 63 -5.07 -3.30 13.08
CA GLU A 63 -6.32 -3.12 12.33
C GLU A 63 -6.06 -3.00 10.83
N MET A 64 -4.98 -2.34 10.42
CA MET A 64 -4.56 -2.29 9.01
C MET A 64 -4.27 -3.68 8.44
N PHE A 65 -3.66 -4.60 9.20
CA PHE A 65 -3.50 -6.00 8.75
C PHE A 65 -4.84 -6.70 8.57
N LEU A 66 -5.82 -6.48 9.45
CA LEU A 66 -7.16 -7.07 9.29
C LEU A 66 -7.79 -6.63 7.96
N VAL A 67 -7.76 -5.33 7.67
CA VAL A 67 -8.28 -4.77 6.42
C VAL A 67 -7.50 -5.30 5.22
N MET A 68 -6.16 -5.27 5.27
CA MET A 68 -5.29 -5.76 4.20
C MET A 68 -5.63 -7.21 3.81
N TYR A 69 -5.75 -8.11 4.78
CA TYR A 69 -6.08 -9.50 4.49
C TYR A 69 -7.54 -9.68 4.02
N ALA A 70 -8.48 -8.95 4.59
CA ALA A 70 -9.88 -9.02 4.17
C ALA A 70 -10.07 -8.57 2.71
N THR A 71 -9.25 -7.62 2.25
CA THR A 71 -9.22 -7.14 0.87
C THR A 71 -8.22 -7.88 -0.03
N GLN A 72 -7.65 -9.01 0.46
CA GLN A 72 -6.67 -9.83 -0.25
C GLN A 72 -5.41 -9.07 -0.71
N GLY A 73 -5.03 -8.02 0.04
CA GLY A 73 -3.83 -7.24 -0.20
C GLY A 73 -2.56 -7.89 0.35
N VAL A 74 -1.43 -7.44 -0.13
CA VAL A 74 -0.08 -7.79 0.35
C VAL A 74 0.59 -6.64 1.09
N GLY A 75 0.09 -5.42 0.90
CA GLY A 75 0.52 -4.19 1.55
C GLY A 75 -0.64 -3.21 1.75
N LEU A 76 -0.48 -2.29 2.69
CA LEU A 76 -1.44 -1.23 2.97
C LEU A 76 -0.76 -0.07 3.69
N ALA A 77 -0.95 1.14 3.18
CA ALA A 77 -0.47 2.37 3.79
C ALA A 77 -1.58 3.09 4.56
N ALA A 78 -1.24 3.77 5.64
CA ALA A 78 -2.20 4.44 6.52
C ALA A 78 -3.12 5.45 5.80
N PRO A 79 -2.68 6.25 4.81
CA PRO A 79 -3.59 7.13 4.06
C PRO A 79 -4.68 6.39 3.30
N GLN A 80 -4.46 5.13 2.92
CA GLN A 80 -5.49 4.31 2.27
C GLN A 80 -6.65 3.93 3.19
N VAL A 81 -6.47 4.08 4.49
CA VAL A 81 -7.54 3.90 5.50
C VAL A 81 -7.87 5.21 6.24
N GLY A 82 -7.53 6.35 5.64
CA GLY A 82 -7.89 7.69 6.15
C GLY A 82 -7.03 8.19 7.31
N ILE A 83 -5.91 7.55 7.58
CA ILE A 83 -5.00 7.92 8.69
C ILE A 83 -3.79 8.68 8.14
N ASN A 84 -3.68 9.96 8.46
CA ASN A 84 -2.61 10.85 8.00
C ASN A 84 -1.30 10.64 8.79
N LYS A 85 -0.72 9.45 8.68
CA LYS A 85 0.53 9.08 9.37
C LYS A 85 1.48 8.33 8.42
N CYS A 86 2.79 8.54 8.60
CA CYS A 86 3.84 7.79 7.89
C CYS A 86 3.96 6.37 8.47
N LEU A 87 2.94 5.54 8.20
CA LEU A 87 2.83 4.16 8.64
C LEU A 87 2.41 3.29 7.46
N MET A 88 3.06 2.14 7.31
CA MET A 88 2.68 1.12 6.35
C MET A 88 2.86 -0.27 6.92
N VAL A 89 2.05 -1.21 6.45
CA VAL A 89 2.10 -2.63 6.80
C VAL A 89 2.17 -3.46 5.53
N TYR A 90 2.84 -4.61 5.57
CA TYR A 90 2.81 -5.56 4.47
C TYR A 90 3.14 -6.98 4.95
N ASN A 91 2.73 -7.96 4.15
CA ASN A 91 3.14 -9.35 4.23
C ASN A 91 3.24 -9.87 2.80
N GLU A 92 4.47 -10.16 2.35
CA GLU A 92 4.77 -10.58 0.97
C GLU A 92 3.94 -11.79 0.50
N SER A 93 3.52 -12.64 1.44
CA SER A 93 2.74 -13.83 1.12
C SER A 93 1.24 -13.57 0.94
N GLY A 94 0.71 -12.45 1.43
CA GLY A 94 -0.73 -12.18 1.50
C GLY A 94 -1.53 -13.15 2.38
N ASP A 95 -0.86 -14.03 3.13
CA ASP A 95 -1.49 -15.10 3.93
C ASP A 95 -1.42 -14.78 5.43
N SER A 96 -2.57 -14.50 6.05
CA SER A 96 -2.67 -14.19 7.49
C SER A 96 -2.15 -15.29 8.40
N ARG A 97 -2.11 -16.54 7.93
CA ARG A 97 -1.54 -17.67 8.69
C ARG A 97 -0.03 -17.56 8.83
N LYS A 98 0.61 -16.77 7.98
CA LYS A 98 2.05 -16.47 8.01
C LYS A 98 2.33 -15.14 8.73
N TRP A 99 1.63 -14.88 9.81
CA TRP A 99 1.72 -13.64 10.60
C TRP A 99 3.15 -13.29 11.06
N MET A 100 4.05 -14.27 11.18
CA MET A 100 5.46 -14.02 11.49
C MET A 100 6.22 -13.28 10.38
N GLN A 101 5.64 -13.19 9.19
CA GLN A 101 6.18 -12.43 8.05
C GLN A 101 5.58 -11.01 7.96
N GLU A 102 4.70 -10.67 8.89
CA GLU A 102 4.15 -9.32 8.96
C GLU A 102 5.23 -8.29 9.26
N VAL A 103 5.22 -7.22 8.50
CA VAL A 103 6.17 -6.11 8.62
C VAL A 103 5.40 -4.81 8.84
N VAL A 104 5.81 -4.07 9.87
CA VAL A 104 5.34 -2.72 10.13
C VAL A 104 6.51 -1.76 9.98
N MET A 105 6.33 -0.73 9.15
CA MET A 105 7.31 0.33 8.95
C MET A 105 6.72 1.68 9.36
N VAL A 106 7.40 2.33 10.29
CA VAL A 106 7.07 3.66 10.81
C VAL A 106 8.09 4.64 10.29
N ASN A 107 7.64 5.79 9.78
CA ASN A 107 8.48 6.85 9.21
C ASN A 107 9.52 6.31 8.21
N PRO A 108 9.11 5.47 7.24
CA PRO A 108 10.03 4.90 6.28
C PRO A 108 10.60 5.99 5.36
N LYS A 109 11.87 5.81 4.99
CA LYS A 109 12.57 6.65 3.99
C LYS A 109 13.38 5.74 3.09
N ILE A 110 13.23 5.89 1.78
CA ILE A 110 14.12 5.23 0.82
C ILE A 110 15.35 6.13 0.66
N VAL A 111 16.50 5.61 1.05
CA VAL A 111 17.76 6.37 1.05
C VAL A 111 18.64 6.07 -0.16
N GLU A 112 18.36 4.96 -0.86
CA GLU A 112 19.08 4.58 -2.07
C GLU A 112 18.20 3.70 -2.96
N PHE A 113 18.25 3.90 -4.26
CA PHE A 113 17.58 3.11 -5.28
C PHE A 113 18.61 2.43 -6.19
N SER A 114 18.31 1.23 -6.69
CA SER A 114 19.12 0.64 -7.76
C SER A 114 18.92 1.40 -9.07
N GLU A 115 19.99 1.49 -9.86
CA GLU A 115 19.88 1.95 -11.26
C GLU A 115 19.11 0.93 -12.11
N ALA A 116 19.35 -0.35 -11.85
CA ALA A 116 18.61 -1.42 -12.52
C ALA A 116 17.16 -1.43 -12.07
N LYS A 117 16.25 -1.45 -13.06
CA LYS A 117 14.81 -1.46 -12.86
C LYS A 117 14.18 -2.68 -13.54
N ASP A 118 12.94 -2.97 -13.19
CA ASP A 118 12.07 -3.90 -13.89
C ASP A 118 10.65 -3.35 -13.99
N VAL A 119 9.92 -3.90 -14.95
CA VAL A 119 8.53 -3.53 -15.20
C VAL A 119 7.68 -4.74 -14.89
N GLU A 120 6.72 -4.59 -13.98
CA GLU A 120 5.74 -5.61 -13.64
C GLU A 120 4.37 -4.97 -13.46
N GLU A 121 3.32 -5.76 -13.64
CA GLU A 121 1.96 -5.31 -13.40
C GLU A 121 1.73 -5.08 -11.89
N GLU A 122 1.18 -3.91 -11.57
CA GLU A 122 0.73 -3.54 -10.22
C GLU A 122 -0.77 -3.25 -10.23
N GLY A 123 -1.43 -3.64 -9.14
CA GLY A 123 -2.76 -3.16 -8.78
C GLY A 123 -2.70 -2.44 -7.45
N CYS A 124 -3.81 -1.83 -7.05
CA CYS A 124 -3.91 -1.12 -5.78
C CYS A 124 -5.31 -1.29 -5.20
N LEU A 125 -5.41 -1.59 -3.92
CA LEU A 125 -6.69 -1.73 -3.21
C LEU A 125 -7.56 -0.47 -3.30
N SER A 126 -6.96 0.71 -3.43
CA SER A 126 -7.66 1.98 -3.62
C SER A 126 -8.12 2.24 -5.06
N PHE A 127 -7.81 1.34 -6.00
CA PHE A 127 -8.16 1.42 -7.42
C PHE A 127 -8.74 0.09 -7.91
N PRO A 128 -9.92 -0.30 -7.43
CA PRO A 128 -10.50 -1.60 -7.73
C PRO A 128 -10.76 -1.79 -9.23
N GLY A 129 -10.50 -3.00 -9.72
CA GLY A 129 -10.67 -3.36 -11.12
C GLY A 129 -9.66 -2.74 -12.08
N MET A 130 -8.53 -2.25 -11.58
CA MET A 130 -7.48 -1.63 -12.38
C MET A 130 -6.12 -2.22 -12.05
N GLY A 131 -5.29 -2.36 -13.09
CA GLY A 131 -3.88 -2.73 -12.99
C GLY A 131 -3.10 -2.14 -14.16
N GLY A 132 -1.78 -2.13 -14.03
CA GLY A 132 -0.92 -1.66 -15.12
C GLY A 132 0.56 -1.82 -14.82
N ASP A 133 1.35 -1.78 -15.90
CA ASP A 133 2.79 -1.95 -15.86
C ASP A 133 3.48 -0.75 -15.20
N VAL A 134 4.21 -1.01 -14.13
CA VAL A 134 4.95 0.00 -13.37
C VAL A 134 6.44 -0.35 -13.33
N GLU A 135 7.27 0.61 -13.69
CA GLU A 135 8.72 0.50 -13.57
C GLU A 135 9.16 0.80 -12.13
N ARG A 136 9.88 -0.13 -11.50
CA ARG A 136 10.44 0.01 -10.15
C ARG A 136 11.92 -0.35 -10.10
N SER A 137 12.62 0.23 -9.14
CA SER A 137 13.99 -0.19 -8.81
C SER A 137 14.01 -1.63 -8.28
N LYS A 138 14.94 -2.45 -8.78
CA LYS A 138 15.06 -3.88 -8.39
C LYS A 138 15.43 -4.09 -6.93
N TRP A 139 16.08 -3.10 -6.34
CA TRP A 139 16.37 -3.06 -4.91
C TRP A 139 16.39 -1.61 -4.40
N ILE A 140 16.12 -1.48 -3.11
CA ILE A 140 16.16 -0.21 -2.39
C ILE A 140 16.87 -0.40 -1.05
N LYS A 141 17.50 0.67 -0.53
CA LYS A 141 17.90 0.75 0.88
C LYS A 141 16.95 1.67 1.62
N VAL A 142 16.55 1.24 2.79
CA VAL A 142 15.52 1.88 3.59
C VAL A 142 16.02 2.16 5.00
N GLU A 143 15.63 3.31 5.52
CA GLU A 143 15.66 3.65 6.94
C GLU A 143 14.23 3.82 7.43
N ALA A 144 13.91 3.24 8.59
CA ALA A 144 12.58 3.30 9.19
C ALA A 144 12.68 3.11 10.72
N GLN A 145 11.52 3.07 11.39
CA GLN A 145 11.40 2.63 12.78
C GLN A 145 10.43 1.46 12.86
N ASN A 146 10.59 0.59 13.86
CA ASN A 146 9.56 -0.37 14.22
C ASN A 146 8.61 0.24 15.28
N LEU A 147 7.56 -0.51 15.65
CA LEU A 147 6.58 -0.10 16.67
C LEU A 147 7.18 0.16 18.08
N LYS A 148 8.44 -0.19 18.31
CA LYS A 148 9.17 0.11 19.55
C LYS A 148 10.09 1.32 19.41
N GLY A 149 9.95 2.10 18.33
CA GLY A 149 10.82 3.25 18.05
C GLY A 149 12.26 2.89 17.64
N LYS A 150 12.59 1.58 17.54
CA LYS A 150 13.95 1.15 17.17
C LYS A 150 14.17 1.40 15.67
N LYS A 151 15.31 2.05 15.36
CA LYS A 151 15.73 2.29 13.96
C LYS A 151 16.02 0.98 13.23
N ILE A 152 15.52 0.91 12.01
CA ILE A 152 15.72 -0.17 11.04
C ILE A 152 16.50 0.41 9.87
N LYS A 153 17.54 -0.32 9.43
CA LYS A 153 18.22 -0.08 8.15
C LYS A 153 18.26 -1.41 7.42
N LYS A 154 17.64 -1.48 6.26
CA LYS A 154 17.53 -2.75 5.51
C LYS A 154 17.62 -2.48 4.02
N LYS A 155 18.20 -3.44 3.28
CA LYS A 155 18.11 -3.51 1.83
C LYS A 155 16.99 -4.49 1.48
N PHE A 156 16.04 -4.04 0.67
CA PHE A 156 14.98 -4.86 0.08
C PHE A 156 15.29 -5.14 -1.38
N THR A 157 14.87 -6.29 -1.89
CA THR A 157 15.10 -6.73 -3.29
C THR A 157 13.86 -7.41 -3.84
N GLY A 158 13.73 -7.42 -5.17
CA GLY A 158 12.64 -8.14 -5.86
C GLY A 158 11.25 -7.73 -5.38
N TRP A 159 10.41 -8.72 -5.10
CA TRP A 159 9.00 -8.50 -4.73
C TRP A 159 8.83 -7.64 -3.46
N GLU A 160 9.61 -7.90 -2.41
CA GLU A 160 9.57 -7.08 -1.19
C GLU A 160 9.91 -5.61 -1.47
N ALA A 161 10.91 -5.36 -2.36
CA ALA A 161 11.25 -3.99 -2.75
C ALA A 161 10.12 -3.33 -3.56
N ARG A 162 9.38 -4.08 -4.39
CA ARG A 162 8.25 -3.59 -5.16
C ARG A 162 7.09 -3.18 -4.25
N ILE A 163 6.66 -4.08 -3.34
CA ILE A 163 5.63 -3.79 -2.35
C ILE A 163 6.01 -2.52 -1.56
N PHE A 164 7.24 -2.48 -1.04
CA PHE A 164 7.69 -1.34 -0.26
C PHE A 164 7.60 -0.01 -1.05
N GLN A 165 8.04 0.02 -2.31
CA GLN A 165 7.97 1.21 -3.15
C GLN A 165 6.53 1.64 -3.43
N HIS A 166 5.62 0.67 -3.61
CA HIS A 166 4.19 0.94 -3.80
C HIS A 166 3.58 1.60 -2.57
N GLU A 167 3.77 1.01 -1.39
CA GLU A 167 3.22 1.56 -0.14
C GLU A 167 3.88 2.88 0.25
N PHE A 168 5.19 3.04 -0.05
CA PHE A 168 5.90 4.29 0.19
C PHE A 168 5.37 5.44 -0.67
N ASP A 169 4.97 5.16 -1.92
CA ASP A 169 4.33 6.16 -2.77
C ASP A 169 3.09 6.74 -2.10
N HIS A 170 2.22 5.90 -1.51
CA HIS A 170 1.05 6.37 -0.77
C HIS A 170 1.40 7.33 0.37
N LEU A 171 2.51 7.10 1.07
CA LEU A 171 2.94 8.00 2.15
C LEU A 171 3.39 9.37 1.65
N THR A 172 3.71 9.49 0.38
CA THR A 172 4.11 10.75 -0.26
C THR A 172 3.03 11.38 -1.16
N GLY A 173 1.79 10.86 -1.07
CA GLY A 173 0.67 11.31 -1.89
C GLY A 173 0.76 10.94 -3.37
N THR A 174 1.68 10.02 -3.70
CA THR A 174 1.80 9.44 -5.04
C THR A 174 0.99 8.14 -5.09
N VAL A 175 0.36 7.85 -6.21
CA VAL A 175 -0.37 6.60 -6.41
C VAL A 175 0.13 5.90 -7.68
N TYR A 176 -0.11 4.58 -7.79
CA TYR A 176 0.49 3.79 -8.86
C TYR A 176 0.14 4.30 -10.28
N VAL A 177 -1.04 4.87 -10.47
CA VAL A 177 -1.44 5.45 -11.77
C VAL A 177 -0.56 6.63 -12.22
N ASP A 178 0.16 7.27 -11.29
CA ASP A 178 1.14 8.33 -11.62
C ASP A 178 2.45 7.74 -12.17
N ARG A 179 2.67 6.44 -11.95
CA ARG A 179 3.84 5.70 -12.41
C ARG A 179 3.63 5.03 -13.76
N LEU A 180 2.38 4.97 -14.24
CA LEU A 180 2.07 4.37 -15.52
C LEU A 180 2.66 5.18 -16.68
N SER A 181 3.03 4.48 -17.74
CA SER A 181 3.34 5.12 -19.03
C SER A 181 2.09 5.82 -19.58
N GLU A 182 2.28 6.72 -20.55
CA GLU A 182 1.13 7.37 -21.22
C GLU A 182 0.17 6.35 -21.83
N GLU A 183 0.70 5.26 -22.39
CA GLU A 183 -0.13 4.19 -22.94
C GLU A 183 -0.89 3.43 -21.84
N GLY A 184 -0.19 3.07 -20.74
CA GLY A 184 -0.80 2.44 -19.57
C GLY A 184 -1.89 3.33 -18.98
N ARG A 185 -1.63 4.65 -18.83
CA ARG A 185 -2.62 5.60 -18.34
C ARG A 185 -3.88 5.67 -19.22
N LYS A 186 -3.72 5.66 -20.55
CA LYS A 186 -4.86 5.64 -21.48
C LYS A 186 -5.71 4.39 -21.33
N LYS A 187 -5.09 3.23 -21.09
CA LYS A 187 -5.81 1.95 -20.89
C LYS A 187 -6.71 1.98 -19.65
N VAL A 188 -6.23 2.55 -18.55
CA VAL A 188 -6.99 2.61 -17.29
C VAL A 188 -7.93 3.82 -17.17
N GLN A 189 -7.81 4.81 -18.06
CA GLN A 189 -8.56 6.06 -17.99
C GLN A 189 -10.10 5.87 -17.93
N PRO A 190 -10.72 4.92 -18.69
CA PRO A 190 -12.16 4.70 -18.58
C PRO A 190 -12.60 4.34 -17.16
N ARG A 191 -11.91 3.35 -16.55
CA ARG A 191 -12.24 2.93 -15.17
C ARG A 191 -11.93 4.02 -14.14
N LEU A 192 -10.87 4.78 -14.36
CA LEU A 192 -10.54 5.92 -13.50
C LEU A 192 -11.66 6.97 -13.51
N ASN A 193 -12.25 7.26 -14.69
CA ASN A 193 -13.38 8.18 -14.80
C ASN A 193 -14.63 7.64 -14.10
N GLU A 194 -14.85 6.32 -14.12
CA GLU A 194 -15.95 5.69 -13.38
C GLU A 194 -15.76 5.88 -11.88
N LEU A 195 -14.57 5.60 -11.33
CA LEU A 195 -14.27 5.82 -9.91
C LEU A 195 -14.48 7.27 -9.48
N ILE A 196 -14.07 8.23 -10.32
CA ILE A 196 -14.31 9.65 -10.08
C ILE A 196 -15.81 9.95 -10.06
N GLY A 197 -16.58 9.38 -11.00
CA GLY A 197 -18.03 9.54 -11.04
C GLY A 197 -18.75 8.89 -9.85
N GLU A 198 -18.31 7.70 -9.43
CA GLU A 198 -18.84 6.97 -8.26
C GLU A 198 -18.61 7.75 -6.95
N PHE A 199 -17.52 8.48 -6.84
CA PHE A 199 -17.20 9.29 -5.66
C PHE A 199 -18.14 10.49 -5.49
N GLY A 200 -18.71 11.02 -6.60
CA GLY A 200 -19.74 12.05 -6.63
C GLY A 200 -19.23 13.48 -6.42
N GLU A 201 -20.19 14.42 -6.56
CA GLU A 201 -19.96 15.83 -6.29
C GLU A 201 -19.76 16.05 -4.78
N GLY A 202 -18.59 16.47 -4.37
CA GLY A 202 -18.19 16.64 -2.96
C GLY A 202 -17.06 15.75 -2.52
N GLY A 203 -16.65 14.82 -3.38
CA GLY A 203 -15.35 14.22 -3.29
C GLY A 203 -14.29 15.30 -3.50
N ALA A 204 -13.38 15.46 -2.58
CA ALA A 204 -12.29 16.39 -2.79
C ALA A 204 -11.34 15.77 -3.83
N LEU A 205 -11.45 16.28 -5.03
CA LEU A 205 -10.46 16.09 -6.09
C LEU A 205 -9.28 16.99 -5.85
#